data_828952740c097a93339656024edd8754
#
_entry.id   828952740c097a93339656024edd8754
#
_cell.length_a   1.000
_cell.length_b   1.000
_cell.length_c   1.000
_cell.angle_alpha   90.00
_cell.angle_beta   90.00
_cell.angle_gamma   90.00
#
_symmetry.space_group_name_H-M   'P 1'
#
loop_
_entity.id
_entity.type
_entity.pdbx_description
1 polymer ?
#
loop_
_entity_poly.entity_id
_entity_poly.type
_entity_poly.pdbx_seq_one_letter_code
_entity_poly.pdbx_strand_id
1 'polypeptide(L)'
;MIRSPGQPKPIKRRPLQEDRVIYRNGLITGSDPAQSEVGDLVIEDGVIAEVGRDITGHFDGEVDMTGRRLIPACIDPHVHFALPVGQRITVDDFLSGSRKAMAGGIATVIDFTTPEPGLTLQDSLRNRVKEARQAECTVLLHSTVVGWDADIQGQADKCLEMGIGSFKFFTTYEESGRRTSYEQLLKAAEWAAASGARLILHAEDQDSLIPE
;
A
#
# COMPACT_ATOMS: atom_id res chain seq x y z
N MET A 1 -12.48 20.00 5.08
CA MET A 1 -12.02 18.62 4.87
C MET A 1 -12.97 17.93 3.89
N ILE A 2 -12.55 17.78 2.66
CA ILE A 2 -13.34 17.11 1.62
C ILE A 2 -12.93 15.64 1.65
N ARG A 3 -13.80 14.77 2.16
CA ARG A 3 -13.62 13.32 2.03
C ARG A 3 -13.86 12.96 0.57
N SER A 4 -12.85 12.43 -0.09
CA SER A 4 -13.00 11.82 -1.41
C SER A 4 -13.94 10.61 -1.31
N PRO A 5 -14.95 10.46 -2.18
CA PRO A 5 -15.79 9.27 -2.19
C PRO A 5 -14.99 8.08 -2.69
N GLY A 6 -15.07 6.93 -2.00
CA GLY A 6 -14.66 5.64 -2.53
C GLY A 6 -13.36 5.01 -2.02
N GLN A 7 -12.80 5.44 -0.89
CA GLN A 7 -11.69 4.66 -0.32
C GLN A 7 -12.15 3.25 0.07
N PRO A 8 -11.44 2.18 -0.35
CA PRO A 8 -11.74 0.83 0.08
C PRO A 8 -11.68 0.78 1.60
N LYS A 9 -12.73 0.22 2.22
CA LYS A 9 -12.73 0.03 3.66
C LYS A 9 -11.55 -0.89 4.00
N PRO A 10 -10.67 -0.52 4.95
CA PRO A 10 -9.60 -1.40 5.39
C PRO A 10 -10.19 -2.75 5.79
N ILE A 11 -9.50 -3.83 5.41
CA ILE A 11 -9.88 -5.19 5.83
C ILE A 11 -9.91 -5.16 7.36
N LYS A 12 -11.12 -5.30 7.95
CA LYS A 12 -11.30 -5.23 9.41
C LYS A 12 -10.44 -6.30 10.05
N ARG A 13 -9.48 -5.88 10.86
CA ARG A 13 -8.77 -6.72 11.81
C ARG A 13 -9.74 -7.19 12.89
N ARG A 14 -9.37 -8.27 13.57
CA ARG A 14 -9.96 -8.69 14.87
C ARG A 14 -10.08 -7.44 15.74
N PRO A 15 -11.20 -7.18 16.41
CA PRO A 15 -11.28 -6.08 17.35
C PRO A 15 -10.11 -6.24 18.32
N LEU A 16 -9.22 -5.23 18.35
CA LEU A 16 -8.32 -5.07 19.48
C LEU A 16 -9.24 -4.95 20.70
N GLN A 17 -8.89 -5.58 21.80
CA GLN A 17 -9.52 -5.32 23.07
C GLN A 17 -9.61 -3.80 23.22
N GLU A 18 -10.71 -3.30 23.80
CA GLU A 18 -10.92 -1.87 24.07
C GLU A 18 -9.88 -1.44 25.11
N ASP A 19 -8.62 -1.29 24.66
CA ASP A 19 -7.50 -0.95 25.53
C ASP A 19 -7.14 0.51 25.29
N ARG A 20 -7.15 1.29 26.35
CA ARG A 20 -6.65 2.64 26.36
C ARG A 20 -5.24 2.66 26.96
N VAL A 21 -4.24 2.81 26.10
CA VAL A 21 -2.82 2.74 26.48
C VAL A 21 -2.17 4.11 26.31
N ILE A 22 -1.42 4.53 27.34
CA ILE A 22 -0.62 5.75 27.28
C ILE A 22 0.87 5.45 27.13
N TYR A 23 1.51 6.17 26.21
CA TYR A 23 2.96 6.17 25.98
C TYR A 23 3.51 7.49 26.51
N ARG A 24 4.29 7.44 27.59
CA ARG A 24 4.75 8.63 28.33
C ARG A 24 6.16 9.06 27.95
N ASN A 25 6.40 10.36 28.02
CA ASN A 25 7.73 10.96 27.91
C ASN A 25 8.48 10.66 26.60
N GLY A 26 7.76 10.32 25.52
CA GLY A 26 8.35 10.05 24.22
C GLY A 26 8.66 11.33 23.46
N LEU A 27 9.75 11.35 22.68
CA LEU A 27 9.98 12.41 21.71
C LEU A 27 9.03 12.17 20.51
N ILE A 28 7.89 12.85 20.52
CA ILE A 28 6.85 12.67 19.51
C ILE A 28 7.21 13.50 18.27
N THR A 29 7.29 12.81 17.13
CA THR A 29 7.60 13.41 15.82
C THR A 29 6.40 13.23 14.91
N GLY A 30 5.78 14.32 14.49
CA GLY A 30 4.69 14.31 13.50
C GLY A 30 5.20 14.31 12.06
N SER A 31 4.44 14.89 11.15
CA SER A 31 4.78 15.04 9.74
C SER A 31 5.98 15.98 9.49
N ASP A 32 6.25 16.88 10.41
CA ASP A 32 7.43 17.77 10.39
C ASP A 32 8.42 17.35 11.49
N PRO A 33 9.57 16.73 11.11
CA PRO A 33 10.58 16.32 12.09
C PRO A 33 11.18 17.47 12.91
N ALA A 34 11.12 18.70 12.41
CA ALA A 34 11.62 19.88 13.11
C ALA A 34 10.73 20.30 14.30
N GLN A 35 9.49 19.80 14.34
CA GLN A 35 8.50 20.08 15.37
C GLN A 35 8.35 18.93 16.37
N SER A 36 9.45 18.19 16.62
CA SER A 36 9.42 17.09 17.60
C SER A 36 9.40 17.64 19.04
N GLU A 37 8.47 17.16 19.86
CA GLU A 37 8.34 17.56 21.28
C GLU A 37 8.27 16.33 22.19
N VAL A 38 8.81 16.47 23.41
CA VAL A 38 8.63 15.45 24.44
C VAL A 38 7.23 15.56 25.01
N GLY A 39 6.50 14.45 25.02
CA GLY A 39 5.12 14.40 25.49
C GLY A 39 4.60 12.98 25.64
N ASP A 40 3.30 12.91 25.88
CA ASP A 40 2.54 11.68 26.02
C ASP A 40 1.64 11.46 24.80
N LEU A 41 1.41 10.21 24.45
CA LEU A 41 0.51 9.78 23.38
C LEU A 41 -0.43 8.71 23.90
N VAL A 42 -1.73 8.90 23.71
CA VAL A 42 -2.77 7.91 24.07
C VAL A 42 -3.27 7.22 22.82
N ILE A 43 -3.26 5.90 22.86
CA ILE A 43 -3.92 5.04 21.87
C ILE A 43 -5.19 4.46 22.53
N GLU A 44 -6.33 4.64 21.90
CA GLU A 44 -7.61 4.06 22.30
C GLU A 44 -8.26 3.38 21.08
N ASP A 45 -8.65 2.14 21.22
CA ASP A 45 -9.23 1.32 20.12
C ASP A 45 -8.38 1.32 18.82
N GLY A 46 -7.06 1.34 18.97
CA GLY A 46 -6.12 1.32 17.86
C GLY A 46 -5.97 2.63 17.08
N VAL A 47 -6.50 3.74 17.61
CA VAL A 47 -6.33 5.10 17.06
C VAL A 47 -5.65 6.03 18.06
N ILE A 48 -4.93 7.03 17.56
CA ILE A 48 -4.39 8.08 18.41
C ILE A 48 -5.57 8.93 18.92
N ALA A 49 -5.84 8.83 20.23
CA ALA A 49 -6.92 9.56 20.89
C ALA A 49 -6.47 10.94 21.38
N GLU A 50 -5.24 11.02 21.91
CA GLU A 50 -4.74 12.26 22.49
C GLU A 50 -3.22 12.34 22.36
N VAL A 51 -2.69 13.56 22.16
CA VAL A 51 -1.26 13.87 22.19
C VAL A 51 -1.10 15.14 23.03
N GLY A 52 -0.23 15.12 24.03
CA GLY A 52 -0.05 16.27 24.92
C GLY A 52 1.07 16.05 25.92
N ARG A 53 1.04 16.81 27.01
CA ARG A 53 1.95 16.65 28.14
C ARG A 53 1.14 16.44 29.41
N ASP A 54 1.69 15.64 30.32
CA ASP A 54 1.08 15.38 31.63
C ASP A 54 -0.39 14.91 31.54
N ILE A 55 -0.69 14.09 30.53
CA ILE A 55 -2.04 13.59 30.31
C ILE A 55 -2.47 12.74 31.52
N THR A 56 -3.62 13.07 32.07
CA THR A 56 -4.21 12.38 33.22
C THR A 56 -5.45 11.62 32.82
N GLY A 57 -5.73 10.54 33.54
CA GLY A 57 -6.93 9.72 33.28
C GLY A 57 -6.75 8.27 33.73
N HIS A 58 -7.70 7.44 33.34
CA HIS A 58 -7.59 6.00 33.50
C HIS A 58 -7.03 5.36 32.24
N PHE A 59 -6.03 4.50 32.38
CA PHE A 59 -5.39 3.76 31.30
C PHE A 59 -5.28 2.30 31.67
N ASP A 60 -5.51 1.42 30.71
CA ASP A 60 -5.36 -0.04 30.87
C ASP A 60 -3.90 -0.47 30.80
N GLY A 61 -3.05 0.38 30.19
CA GLY A 61 -1.60 0.19 30.11
C GLY A 61 -0.85 1.50 30.06
N GLU A 62 0.38 1.48 30.57
CA GLU A 62 1.29 2.60 30.55
C GLU A 62 2.69 2.15 30.11
N VAL A 63 3.29 2.86 29.16
CA VAL A 63 4.62 2.55 28.61
C VAL A 63 5.51 3.78 28.74
N ASP A 64 6.63 3.65 29.45
CA ASP A 64 7.64 4.70 29.51
C ASP A 64 8.48 4.72 28.22
N MET A 65 8.44 5.85 27.54
CA MET A 65 9.16 6.13 26.29
C MET A 65 10.33 7.08 26.48
N THR A 66 10.79 7.30 27.73
CA THR A 66 11.93 8.16 28.01
C THR A 66 13.16 7.78 27.17
N GLY A 67 13.72 8.74 26.45
CA GLY A 67 14.86 8.54 25.54
C GLY A 67 14.53 7.86 24.21
N ARG A 68 13.25 7.57 23.94
CA ARG A 68 12.77 6.99 22.69
C ARG A 68 12.00 8.02 21.86
N ARG A 69 11.99 7.78 20.54
CA ARG A 69 11.23 8.59 19.61
C ARG A 69 9.98 7.83 19.16
N LEU A 70 8.83 8.51 19.18
CA LEU A 70 7.59 8.05 18.55
C LEU A 70 7.45 8.73 17.20
N ILE A 71 7.37 7.94 16.15
CA ILE A 71 7.20 8.39 14.76
C ILE A 71 5.99 7.69 14.14
N PRO A 72 5.34 8.28 13.12
CA PRO A 72 4.38 7.56 12.31
C PRO A 72 5.02 6.30 11.73
N ALA A 73 4.27 5.21 11.69
CA ALA A 73 4.74 3.98 11.06
C ALA A 73 5.01 4.21 9.58
N CYS A 74 6.04 3.54 9.05
CA CYS A 74 6.42 3.65 7.65
C CYS A 74 5.41 2.96 6.73
N ILE A 75 5.32 3.47 5.51
CA ILE A 75 4.59 2.85 4.39
C ILE A 75 5.61 2.40 3.38
N ASP A 76 5.60 1.11 3.00
CA ASP A 76 6.36 0.61 1.85
C ASP A 76 5.43 0.58 0.63
N PRO A 77 5.61 1.49 -0.34
CA PRO A 77 4.72 1.61 -1.48
C PRO A 77 5.00 0.62 -2.61
N HIS A 78 5.96 -0.32 -2.45
CA HIS A 78 6.36 -1.20 -3.54
C HIS A 78 6.89 -2.53 -3.04
N VAL A 79 6.00 -3.48 -2.81
CA VAL A 79 6.36 -4.85 -2.41
C VAL A 79 5.81 -5.89 -3.38
N HIS A 80 6.43 -7.06 -3.39
CA HIS A 80 6.00 -8.21 -4.19
C HIS A 80 6.01 -9.47 -3.32
N PHE A 81 4.89 -9.78 -2.68
CA PHE A 81 4.72 -11.01 -1.89
C PHE A 81 4.20 -12.14 -2.77
N ALA A 82 4.71 -13.36 -2.58
CA ALA A 82 4.33 -14.55 -3.34
C ALA A 82 4.23 -14.29 -4.87
N LEU A 83 5.13 -13.46 -5.41
CA LEU A 83 5.13 -13.12 -6.84
C LEU A 83 5.71 -14.27 -7.65
N PRO A 84 4.99 -14.82 -8.64
CA PRO A 84 5.56 -15.75 -9.62
C PRO A 84 6.60 -15.04 -10.51
N VAL A 85 7.81 -15.59 -10.58
CA VAL A 85 8.90 -15.12 -11.44
C VAL A 85 9.44 -16.31 -12.22
N GLY A 86 8.99 -16.50 -13.44
CA GLY A 86 9.27 -17.69 -14.24
C GLY A 86 8.72 -18.94 -13.54
N GLN A 87 9.62 -19.91 -13.24
CA GLN A 87 9.27 -21.15 -12.53
C GLN A 87 9.42 -21.04 -10.99
N ARG A 88 9.69 -19.86 -10.47
CA ARG A 88 9.90 -19.61 -9.04
C ARG A 88 8.83 -18.68 -8.50
N ILE A 89 8.72 -18.65 -7.18
CA ILE A 89 7.88 -17.70 -6.44
C ILE A 89 8.79 -16.99 -5.46
N THR A 90 8.57 -15.68 -5.24
CA THR A 90 9.30 -14.93 -4.21
C THR A 90 9.12 -15.59 -2.84
N VAL A 91 10.18 -15.55 -2.03
CA VAL A 91 10.27 -16.34 -0.77
C VAL A 91 9.18 -15.96 0.23
N ASP A 92 8.85 -14.68 0.31
CA ASP A 92 7.88 -14.19 1.28
C ASP A 92 6.46 -14.18 0.68
N ASP A 93 5.55 -14.80 1.40
CA ASP A 93 4.11 -14.65 1.23
C ASP A 93 3.56 -13.46 2.03
N PHE A 94 2.26 -13.24 1.99
CA PHE A 94 1.63 -12.14 2.70
C PHE A 94 1.78 -12.23 4.22
N LEU A 95 1.83 -13.43 4.79
CA LEU A 95 2.00 -13.62 6.23
C LEU A 95 3.45 -13.34 6.63
N SER A 96 4.41 -14.00 6.01
CA SER A 96 5.83 -13.88 6.36
C SER A 96 6.38 -12.48 6.02
N GLY A 97 6.03 -11.95 4.85
CA GLY A 97 6.45 -10.61 4.40
C GLY A 97 5.88 -9.50 5.26
N SER A 98 4.58 -9.55 5.62
CA SER A 98 3.98 -8.55 6.50
C SER A 98 4.58 -8.55 7.90
N ARG A 99 4.93 -9.73 8.45
CA ARG A 99 5.63 -9.83 9.74
C ARG A 99 7.00 -9.19 9.70
N LYS A 100 7.76 -9.42 8.62
CA LYS A 100 9.07 -8.78 8.41
C LYS A 100 8.95 -7.27 8.26
N ALA A 101 7.96 -6.80 7.49
CA ALA A 101 7.66 -5.38 7.34
C ALA A 101 7.36 -4.73 8.70
N MET A 102 6.49 -5.33 9.51
CA MET A 102 6.16 -4.83 10.85
C MET A 102 7.36 -4.83 11.79
N ALA A 103 8.22 -5.86 11.74
CA ALA A 103 9.46 -5.90 12.52
C ALA A 103 10.43 -4.76 12.13
N GLY A 104 10.35 -4.27 10.88
CA GLY A 104 11.08 -3.10 10.38
C GLY A 104 10.38 -1.75 10.61
N GLY A 105 9.22 -1.73 11.30
CA GLY A 105 8.47 -0.49 11.55
C GLY A 105 7.53 -0.07 10.41
N ILE A 106 7.26 -0.95 9.44
CA ILE A 106 6.36 -0.72 8.32
C ILE A 106 4.98 -1.27 8.67
N ALA A 107 3.97 -0.41 8.81
CA ALA A 107 2.60 -0.81 9.14
C ALA A 107 1.68 -0.92 7.92
N THR A 108 2.11 -0.41 6.77
CA THR A 108 1.35 -0.46 5.51
C THR A 108 2.28 -0.82 4.38
N VAL A 109 1.87 -1.77 3.57
CA VAL A 109 2.55 -2.12 2.32
C VAL A 109 1.59 -1.93 1.14
N ILE A 110 2.14 -1.62 -0.05
CA ILE A 110 1.36 -1.57 -1.27
C ILE A 110 1.93 -2.61 -2.23
N ASP A 111 1.17 -3.66 -2.47
CA ASP A 111 1.52 -4.77 -3.36
C ASP A 111 0.85 -4.60 -4.73
N PHE A 112 1.15 -5.46 -5.66
CA PHE A 112 0.66 -5.41 -7.04
C PHE A 112 -0.25 -6.59 -7.34
N THR A 113 -1.29 -6.34 -8.15
CA THR A 113 -2.05 -7.45 -8.73
C THR A 113 -1.19 -8.16 -9.77
N THR A 114 -1.41 -9.47 -9.92
CA THR A 114 -0.75 -10.27 -10.96
C THR A 114 -1.74 -10.49 -12.10
N PRO A 115 -1.53 -9.88 -13.27
CA PRO A 115 -2.37 -10.13 -14.43
C PRO A 115 -2.15 -11.55 -14.93
N GLU A 116 -3.23 -12.24 -15.22
CA GLU A 116 -3.22 -13.57 -15.83
C GLU A 116 -4.06 -13.55 -17.12
N PRO A 117 -3.69 -14.33 -18.14
CA PRO A 117 -4.46 -14.41 -19.37
C PRO A 117 -5.93 -14.78 -19.11
N GLY A 118 -6.85 -14.00 -19.65
CA GLY A 118 -8.29 -14.23 -19.51
C GLY A 118 -8.93 -13.69 -18.24
N LEU A 119 -8.17 -13.13 -17.31
CA LEU A 119 -8.72 -12.42 -16.15
C LEU A 119 -8.87 -10.92 -16.45
N THR A 120 -9.94 -10.33 -15.93
CA THR A 120 -10.09 -8.89 -15.89
C THR A 120 -9.22 -8.27 -14.80
N LEU A 121 -8.99 -6.94 -14.87
CA LEU A 121 -8.30 -6.21 -13.78
C LEU A 121 -9.02 -6.38 -12.45
N GLN A 122 -10.36 -6.41 -12.45
CA GLN A 122 -11.17 -6.63 -11.26
C GLN A 122 -11.00 -8.04 -10.69
N ASP A 123 -10.88 -9.06 -11.54
CA ASP A 123 -10.68 -10.44 -11.07
C ASP A 123 -9.30 -10.61 -10.47
N SER A 124 -8.26 -10.08 -11.12
CA SER A 124 -6.90 -10.02 -10.58
C SER A 124 -6.86 -9.32 -9.22
N LEU A 125 -7.59 -8.19 -9.09
CA LEU A 125 -7.73 -7.47 -7.83
C LEU A 125 -8.41 -8.31 -6.75
N ARG A 126 -9.55 -8.95 -7.07
CA ARG A 126 -10.28 -9.80 -6.12
C ARG A 126 -9.43 -10.99 -5.64
N ASN A 127 -8.66 -11.58 -6.54
CA ASN A 127 -7.76 -12.69 -6.19
C ASN A 127 -6.67 -12.21 -5.25
N ARG A 128 -6.02 -11.08 -5.57
CA ARG A 128 -4.95 -10.53 -4.73
C ARG A 128 -5.45 -10.11 -3.34
N VAL A 129 -6.66 -9.55 -3.25
CA VAL A 129 -7.30 -9.23 -1.95
C VAL A 129 -7.53 -10.49 -1.11
N LYS A 130 -7.88 -11.64 -1.73
CA LYS A 130 -8.04 -12.91 -0.97
C LYS A 130 -6.71 -13.37 -0.38
N GLU A 131 -5.62 -13.29 -1.16
CA GLU A 131 -4.28 -13.65 -0.70
C GLU A 131 -3.81 -12.71 0.43
N ALA A 132 -4.04 -11.41 0.28
CA ALA A 132 -3.67 -10.39 1.25
C ALA A 132 -4.36 -10.52 2.62
N ARG A 133 -5.43 -11.32 2.74
CA ARG A 133 -6.09 -11.57 4.03
C ARG A 133 -5.20 -12.24 5.07
N GLN A 134 -4.11 -12.87 4.66
CA GLN A 134 -3.14 -13.50 5.55
C GLN A 134 -2.14 -12.51 6.17
N ALA A 135 -2.08 -11.29 5.64
CA ALA A 135 -1.16 -10.28 6.14
C ALA A 135 -1.52 -9.79 7.55
N GLU A 136 -0.50 -9.49 8.33
CA GLU A 136 -0.63 -8.88 9.67
C GLU A 136 -0.49 -7.35 9.63
N CYS A 137 0.06 -6.75 8.56
CA CYS A 137 0.06 -5.31 8.32
C CYS A 137 -1.09 -4.88 7.37
N THR A 138 -1.34 -3.59 7.25
CA THR A 138 -2.27 -3.08 6.24
C THR A 138 -1.71 -3.32 4.84
N VAL A 139 -2.54 -3.88 3.96
CA VAL A 139 -2.18 -4.08 2.54
C VAL A 139 -3.08 -3.23 1.67
N LEU A 140 -2.47 -2.41 0.84
CA LEU A 140 -3.10 -1.74 -0.29
C LEU A 140 -2.60 -2.39 -1.60
N LEU A 141 -3.25 -2.09 -2.71
CA LEU A 141 -2.91 -2.70 -4.00
C LEU A 141 -2.78 -1.66 -5.11
N HIS A 142 -1.78 -1.86 -5.96
CA HIS A 142 -1.70 -1.28 -7.29
C HIS A 142 -2.29 -2.28 -8.29
N SER A 143 -3.07 -1.80 -9.26
CA SER A 143 -3.52 -2.63 -10.37
C SER A 143 -2.43 -2.73 -11.43
N THR A 144 -1.96 -3.92 -11.75
CA THR A 144 -1.04 -4.14 -12.86
C THR A 144 -1.82 -4.27 -14.15
N VAL A 145 -1.42 -3.52 -15.17
CA VAL A 145 -2.09 -3.39 -16.46
C VAL A 145 -1.16 -3.83 -17.57
N VAL A 146 -1.69 -4.56 -18.53
CA VAL A 146 -0.99 -4.97 -19.74
C VAL A 146 -1.73 -4.43 -20.95
N GLY A 147 -1.02 -3.64 -21.77
CA GLY A 147 -1.63 -2.94 -22.89
C GLY A 147 -2.59 -1.83 -22.46
N TRP A 148 -3.19 -1.14 -23.44
CA TRP A 148 -4.22 -0.12 -23.18
C TRP A 148 -5.10 0.05 -24.41
N ASP A 149 -6.41 -0.18 -24.24
CA ASP A 149 -7.46 0.03 -25.20
C ASP A 149 -8.76 0.43 -24.51
N ALA A 150 -9.85 0.52 -25.24
CA ALA A 150 -11.15 0.97 -24.68
C ALA A 150 -11.71 -0.04 -23.65
N ASP A 151 -11.45 -1.36 -23.82
CA ASP A 151 -11.90 -2.38 -22.87
C ASP A 151 -11.10 -2.31 -21.57
N ILE A 152 -9.78 -2.24 -21.66
CA ILE A 152 -8.88 -2.09 -20.50
C ILE A 152 -9.17 -0.78 -19.76
N GLN A 153 -9.43 0.32 -20.48
CA GLN A 153 -9.84 1.57 -19.85
C GLN A 153 -11.13 1.39 -19.04
N GLY A 154 -12.16 0.75 -19.63
CA GLY A 154 -13.40 0.47 -18.91
C GLY A 154 -13.23 -0.45 -17.69
N GLN A 155 -12.25 -1.35 -17.72
CA GLN A 155 -11.86 -2.14 -16.55
C GLN A 155 -11.15 -1.28 -15.50
N ALA A 156 -10.28 -0.36 -15.91
CA ALA A 156 -9.58 0.56 -15.02
C ALA A 156 -10.57 1.51 -14.31
N ASP A 157 -11.59 2.02 -15.01
CA ASP A 157 -12.66 2.82 -14.42
C ASP A 157 -13.38 2.07 -13.29
N LYS A 158 -13.69 0.79 -13.51
CA LYS A 158 -14.29 -0.06 -12.47
C LYS A 158 -13.33 -0.30 -11.29
N CYS A 159 -12.02 -0.41 -11.53
CA CYS A 159 -11.04 -0.50 -10.46
C CYS A 159 -10.99 0.80 -9.63
N LEU A 160 -11.10 1.97 -10.26
CA LEU A 160 -11.24 3.26 -9.55
C LEU A 160 -12.47 3.27 -8.63
N GLU A 161 -13.62 2.80 -9.13
CA GLU A 161 -14.84 2.67 -8.31
C GLU A 161 -14.65 1.73 -7.12
N MET A 162 -13.80 0.71 -7.26
CA MET A 162 -13.41 -0.20 -6.18
C MET A 162 -12.36 0.40 -5.22
N GLY A 163 -11.87 1.63 -5.50
CA GLY A 163 -10.93 2.36 -4.66
C GLY A 163 -9.46 2.19 -5.03
N ILE A 164 -9.14 1.58 -6.17
CA ILE A 164 -7.77 1.51 -6.69
C ILE A 164 -7.44 2.82 -7.38
N GLY A 165 -6.47 3.56 -6.83
CA GLY A 165 -6.07 4.87 -7.37
C GLY A 165 -4.78 4.85 -8.17
N SER A 166 -4.16 3.67 -8.41
CA SER A 166 -2.87 3.57 -9.07
C SER A 166 -2.72 2.32 -9.93
N PHE A 167 -2.09 2.49 -11.10
CA PHE A 167 -2.02 1.50 -12.16
C PHE A 167 -0.57 1.34 -12.62
N LYS A 168 -0.07 0.12 -12.60
CA LYS A 168 1.31 -0.26 -12.93
C LYS A 168 1.40 -0.73 -14.36
N PHE A 169 2.36 -0.17 -15.10
CA PHE A 169 2.71 -0.52 -16.48
C PHE A 169 4.19 -0.86 -16.60
N PHE A 170 4.55 -1.48 -17.71
CA PHE A 170 5.91 -1.81 -18.07
C PHE A 170 6.22 -1.33 -19.49
N THR A 171 7.39 -0.71 -19.68
CA THR A 171 7.91 -0.35 -21.01
C THR A 171 8.77 -1.45 -21.60
N THR A 172 9.04 -2.50 -20.84
CA THR A 172 9.87 -3.65 -21.15
C THR A 172 9.14 -4.97 -20.86
N TYR A 173 9.84 -6.09 -20.92
CA TYR A 173 9.32 -7.46 -20.75
C TYR A 173 8.38 -7.87 -21.88
N GLU A 174 8.76 -7.60 -23.14
CA GLU A 174 8.00 -7.98 -24.33
C GLU A 174 7.84 -9.49 -24.44
N GLU A 175 8.89 -10.27 -24.12
CA GLU A 175 8.89 -11.74 -24.17
C GLU A 175 7.87 -12.38 -23.23
N SER A 176 7.57 -11.70 -22.12
CA SER A 176 6.55 -12.14 -21.16
C SER A 176 5.17 -11.53 -21.43
N GLY A 177 5.03 -10.77 -22.53
CA GLY A 177 3.80 -10.10 -22.92
C GLY A 177 3.38 -8.96 -21.99
N ARG A 178 4.27 -8.42 -21.17
CA ARG A 178 3.95 -7.35 -20.20
C ARG A 178 4.15 -5.94 -20.75
N ARG A 179 4.90 -5.81 -21.85
CA ARG A 179 5.19 -4.49 -22.45
C ARG A 179 3.91 -3.80 -22.88
N THR A 180 3.77 -2.54 -22.50
CA THR A 180 2.77 -1.59 -23.01
C THR A 180 3.49 -0.59 -23.90
N SER A 181 3.01 -0.39 -25.13
CA SER A 181 3.65 0.52 -26.07
C SER A 181 3.56 1.98 -25.60
N TYR A 182 4.49 2.83 -26.05
CA TYR A 182 4.49 4.26 -25.70
C TYR A 182 3.20 4.97 -26.14
N GLU A 183 2.63 4.59 -27.29
CA GLU A 183 1.33 5.13 -27.73
C GLU A 183 0.20 4.78 -26.76
N GLN A 184 0.16 3.53 -26.31
CA GLN A 184 -0.82 3.08 -25.31
C GLN A 184 -0.62 3.75 -23.97
N LEU A 185 0.65 3.91 -23.53
CA LEU A 185 0.97 4.61 -22.28
C LEU A 185 0.55 6.08 -22.31
N LEU A 186 0.68 6.75 -23.46
CA LEU A 186 0.22 8.13 -23.59
C LEU A 186 -1.29 8.23 -23.39
N LYS A 187 -2.06 7.35 -24.02
CA LYS A 187 -3.52 7.27 -23.83
C LYS A 187 -3.91 6.97 -22.37
N ALA A 188 -3.18 6.05 -21.73
CA ALA A 188 -3.37 5.77 -20.32
C ALA A 188 -3.03 6.98 -19.43
N ALA A 189 -2.01 7.76 -19.80
CA ALA A 189 -1.63 8.98 -19.06
C ALA A 189 -2.69 10.09 -19.22
N GLU A 190 -3.25 10.27 -20.39
CA GLU A 190 -4.38 11.19 -20.63
C GLU A 190 -5.60 10.81 -19.79
N TRP A 191 -5.95 9.52 -19.77
CA TRP A 191 -7.01 8.99 -18.91
C TRP A 191 -6.71 9.22 -17.42
N ALA A 192 -5.48 8.93 -16.97
CA ALA A 192 -5.08 9.11 -15.58
C ALA A 192 -5.15 10.59 -15.15
N ALA A 193 -4.74 11.51 -16.02
CA ALA A 193 -4.85 12.95 -15.78
C ALA A 193 -6.31 13.40 -15.64
N ALA A 194 -7.22 12.84 -16.44
CA ALA A 194 -8.63 13.15 -16.37
C ALA A 194 -9.35 12.53 -15.15
N SER A 195 -8.98 11.33 -14.77
CA SER A 195 -9.61 10.56 -13.68
C SER A 195 -9.01 10.80 -12.30
N GLY A 196 -7.82 11.43 -12.20
CA GLY A 196 -7.07 11.58 -10.96
C GLY A 196 -6.31 10.32 -10.54
N ALA A 197 -6.25 9.30 -11.40
CA ALA A 197 -5.44 8.10 -11.18
C ALA A 197 -3.94 8.40 -11.27
N ARG A 198 -3.12 7.50 -10.76
CA ARG A 198 -1.65 7.56 -10.86
C ARG A 198 -1.13 6.41 -11.70
N LEU A 199 -0.17 6.70 -12.56
CA LEU A 199 0.58 5.67 -13.29
C LEU A 199 1.90 5.40 -12.57
N ILE A 200 2.24 4.14 -12.47
CA ILE A 200 3.51 3.62 -11.98
C ILE A 200 4.17 2.91 -13.16
N LEU A 201 5.39 3.28 -13.50
CA LEU A 201 6.09 2.70 -14.64
C LEU A 201 7.33 1.92 -14.19
N HIS A 202 7.49 0.72 -14.71
CA HIS A 202 8.79 0.09 -14.82
C HIS A 202 9.38 0.59 -16.15
N ALA A 203 10.27 1.58 -16.05
CA ALA A 203 10.70 2.39 -17.18
C ALA A 203 12.11 1.99 -17.63
N GLU A 204 12.19 0.91 -18.40
CA GLU A 204 13.39 0.51 -19.12
C GLU A 204 13.13 0.61 -20.63
N ASP A 205 14.14 0.96 -21.40
CA ASP A 205 14.03 0.95 -22.86
C ASP A 205 14.28 -0.46 -23.39
N GLN A 206 13.20 -1.10 -23.85
CA GLN A 206 13.25 -2.49 -24.37
C GLN A 206 14.30 -2.68 -25.46
N ASP A 207 14.45 -1.68 -26.34
CA ASP A 207 15.33 -1.80 -27.53
C ASP A 207 16.82 -1.61 -27.15
N SER A 208 17.08 -1.09 -25.96
CA SER A 208 18.43 -0.91 -25.39
C SER A 208 18.85 -2.05 -24.47
N LEU A 209 17.96 -3.00 -24.15
CA LEU A 209 18.30 -4.16 -23.34
C LEU A 209 19.19 -5.12 -24.13
N ILE A 210 20.34 -5.46 -23.57
CA ILE A 210 21.25 -6.47 -24.15
C ILE A 210 20.68 -7.84 -23.75
N PRO A 211 20.38 -8.71 -24.73
CA PRO A 211 19.99 -10.09 -24.39
C PRO A 211 21.12 -10.79 -23.65
N GLU A 212 20.82 -11.42 -22.52
CA GLU A 212 21.76 -12.29 -21.81
C GLU A 212 22.03 -13.60 -22.56
#